data_64b55f0aae48fe1416c1a43199fd58ca
#
_entry.id   64b55f0aae48fe1416c1a43199fd58ca
#
_cell.length_a   1.000
_cell.length_b   1.000
_cell.length_c   1.000
_cell.angle_alpha   90.00
_cell.angle_beta   90.00
_cell.angle_gamma   90.00
#
_symmetry.space_group_name_H-M   'P 1'
#
loop_
_entity.id
_entity.type
_entity.pdbx_description
1 polymer ?
#
loop_
_entity_poly.entity_id
_entity_poly.type
_entity_poly.pdbx_seq_one_letter_code
_entity_poly.pdbx_strand_id
1 'polypeptide(L)'
;MNMNAFQVSARCLVIVTALFCVTVVSGAEKLSIFILAGQSNMVGHARAHTIATLYASDSPRDKELLNLVINNNGLSRDVLETQLKHARTIDSLTGGISNSKIKALEEGAEKAELEKKVAALKDDHQAYKDQISSSCRISDRVYINAIADRNNKAGKLGIGYGADPSKIGPEYGFGLSMAKKISGPILIIKTSWGGKSLNYNFRPPSSGQYKLNEKELAGENVEEIRENAGLNYRMMNKAIQEVLGNLKDNHPDYDVRTGFEIAGFVWFQGFNDQFSPEFRDNYEANMVNFIRDIRAEYEAPEMPFVIGVLGTGRTKEKVDENAVSVAQRAAARAAEFKGRVTSVESYKDYSLYSHAVFEKGWPEHFHEWDTVGSDRPYHYLGSGAFFVRLGAAFAEAMEGCMNN
;
A
#
# COMPACT_ATOMS: atom_id res chain seq x y z
N MET A 1 -61.84 -83.31 -14.80
CA MET A 1 -60.64 -82.80 -15.55
C MET A 1 -60.45 -81.39 -15.16
N ASN A 2 -59.55 -81.15 -14.25
CA ASN A 2 -59.30 -79.85 -13.64
C ASN A 2 -58.01 -79.23 -14.24
N MET A 3 -58.11 -78.03 -14.74
CA MET A 3 -56.93 -77.21 -15.04
C MET A 3 -56.86 -75.99 -14.10
N ASN A 4 -55.83 -75.98 -13.30
CA ASN A 4 -55.53 -74.90 -12.36
C ASN A 4 -54.85 -73.73 -13.11
N ALA A 5 -55.40 -72.54 -12.96
CA ALA A 5 -54.79 -71.32 -13.43
C ALA A 5 -53.86 -70.74 -12.33
N PHE A 6 -52.58 -70.55 -12.63
CA PHE A 6 -51.61 -69.85 -11.78
C PHE A 6 -51.75 -68.34 -11.96
N GLN A 7 -52.08 -67.61 -10.90
CA GLN A 7 -51.99 -66.15 -10.85
C GLN A 7 -50.58 -65.79 -10.40
N VAL A 8 -49.87 -65.07 -11.25
CA VAL A 8 -48.60 -64.42 -10.94
C VAL A 8 -48.85 -62.96 -10.49
N SER A 9 -48.67 -62.75 -9.22
CA SER A 9 -48.76 -61.38 -8.65
C SER A 9 -47.45 -60.62 -8.89
N ALA A 10 -47.49 -59.61 -9.73
CA ALA A 10 -46.38 -58.68 -9.91
C ALA A 10 -46.35 -57.65 -8.77
N ARG A 11 -45.36 -57.76 -7.89
CA ARG A 11 -45.06 -56.68 -6.90
C ARG A 11 -44.20 -55.60 -7.53
N CYS A 12 -44.77 -54.42 -7.78
CA CYS A 12 -44.01 -53.20 -8.11
C CYS A 12 -43.23 -52.75 -6.90
N LEU A 13 -41.90 -52.80 -7.00
CA LEU A 13 -40.97 -52.22 -6.03
C LEU A 13 -40.78 -50.75 -6.41
N VAL A 14 -41.38 -49.81 -5.66
CA VAL A 14 -41.15 -48.36 -5.79
C VAL A 14 -39.87 -48.02 -5.02
N ILE A 15 -38.79 -47.80 -5.75
CA ILE A 15 -37.54 -47.27 -5.17
C ILE A 15 -37.69 -45.74 -5.06
N VAL A 16 -37.93 -45.25 -3.85
CA VAL A 16 -37.90 -43.82 -3.53
C VAL A 16 -36.42 -43.44 -3.37
N THR A 17 -35.84 -42.87 -4.40
CA THR A 17 -34.51 -42.25 -4.32
C THR A 17 -34.65 -40.89 -3.60
N ALA A 18 -34.35 -40.88 -2.30
CA ALA A 18 -34.21 -39.64 -1.55
C ALA A 18 -32.95 -38.90 -2.04
N LEU A 19 -33.11 -37.86 -2.85
CA LEU A 19 -32.04 -36.89 -3.13
C LEU A 19 -31.74 -36.12 -1.86
N PHE A 20 -30.68 -36.50 -1.15
CA PHE A 20 -30.09 -35.66 -0.13
C PHE A 20 -29.44 -34.46 -0.84
N CYS A 21 -30.14 -33.35 -0.90
CA CYS A 21 -29.53 -32.05 -1.20
C CYS A 21 -28.64 -31.69 -0.01
N VAL A 22 -27.33 -32.01 -0.09
CA VAL A 22 -26.35 -31.50 0.83
C VAL A 22 -26.23 -30.02 0.48
N THR A 23 -26.99 -29.18 1.16
CA THR A 23 -26.69 -27.77 1.23
C THR A 23 -25.37 -27.63 1.96
N VAL A 24 -24.28 -27.42 1.22
CA VAL A 24 -23.03 -26.92 1.79
C VAL A 24 -23.37 -25.52 2.35
N VAL A 25 -23.69 -25.49 3.64
CA VAL A 25 -23.71 -24.23 4.38
C VAL A 25 -22.24 -23.80 4.38
N SER A 26 -21.88 -22.91 3.45
CA SER A 26 -20.61 -22.20 3.52
C SER A 26 -20.61 -21.51 4.88
N GLY A 27 -19.85 -22.08 5.83
CA GLY A 27 -19.69 -21.44 7.14
C GLY A 27 -19.17 -20.01 6.91
N ALA A 28 -19.75 -19.04 7.55
CA ALA A 28 -19.26 -17.66 7.45
C ALA A 28 -17.77 -17.65 7.85
N GLU A 29 -16.94 -17.05 7.02
CA GLU A 29 -15.49 -16.99 7.25
C GLU A 29 -15.18 -15.88 8.27
N LYS A 30 -14.10 -16.08 9.04
CA LYS A 30 -13.60 -15.06 9.96
C LYS A 30 -13.19 -13.81 9.20
N LEU A 31 -13.32 -12.67 9.85
CA LEU A 31 -12.73 -11.42 9.35
C LEU A 31 -11.21 -11.49 9.46
N SER A 32 -10.51 -11.48 8.33
CA SER A 32 -9.05 -11.42 8.29
C SER A 32 -8.58 -9.97 8.40
N ILE A 33 -7.85 -9.65 9.45
CA ILE A 33 -7.34 -8.30 9.73
C ILE A 33 -5.85 -8.24 9.41
N PHE A 34 -5.45 -7.30 8.54
CA PHE A 34 -4.05 -7.00 8.24
C PHE A 34 -3.70 -5.62 8.77
N ILE A 35 -2.62 -5.54 9.54
CA ILE A 35 -2.09 -4.28 10.06
C ILE A 35 -0.96 -3.82 9.13
N LEU A 36 -1.06 -2.59 8.63
CA LEU A 36 -0.04 -1.94 7.82
C LEU A 36 0.49 -0.73 8.58
N ALA A 37 1.76 -0.76 8.98
CA ALA A 37 2.33 0.31 9.79
C ALA A 37 3.67 0.83 9.26
N GLY A 38 3.99 2.09 9.55
CA GLY A 38 5.25 2.69 9.14
C GLY A 38 5.25 4.21 9.08
N GLN A 39 6.14 4.75 8.24
CA GLN A 39 6.29 6.19 8.05
C GLN A 39 5.66 6.70 6.73
N SER A 40 6.10 7.86 6.22
CA SER A 40 5.53 8.51 5.03
C SER A 40 5.37 7.60 3.81
N ASN A 41 6.27 6.64 3.60
CA ASN A 41 6.13 5.67 2.52
C ASN A 41 5.00 4.64 2.75
N MET A 42 4.64 4.35 4.00
CA MET A 42 3.42 3.61 4.32
C MET A 42 2.18 4.52 4.25
N VAL A 43 2.29 5.82 4.65
CA VAL A 43 1.20 6.78 4.42
C VAL A 43 0.78 6.78 2.95
N GLY A 44 1.76 6.82 2.04
CA GLY A 44 1.52 6.81 0.60
C GLY A 44 1.38 8.21 0.00
N HIS A 45 2.28 8.51 -0.94
CA HIS A 45 2.40 9.84 -1.53
C HIS A 45 2.14 9.88 -3.04
N ALA A 46 1.66 8.76 -3.63
CA ALA A 46 1.38 8.71 -5.06
C ALA A 46 -0.01 9.18 -5.40
N ARG A 47 -0.14 10.17 -6.28
CA ARG A 47 -1.43 10.50 -6.89
C ARG A 47 -1.94 9.33 -7.72
N ALA A 48 -3.21 8.99 -7.56
CA ALA A 48 -3.81 7.79 -8.15
C ALA A 48 -3.67 7.73 -9.67
N HIS A 49 -3.76 8.87 -10.38
CA HIS A 49 -3.63 8.89 -11.84
C HIS A 49 -2.25 8.39 -12.33
N THR A 50 -1.19 8.48 -11.51
CA THR A 50 0.14 7.98 -11.88
C THR A 50 0.22 6.44 -11.94
N ILE A 51 -0.84 5.71 -11.55
CA ILE A 51 -1.01 4.27 -11.78
C ILE A 51 -0.94 3.97 -13.28
N ALA A 52 -1.42 4.87 -14.13
CA ALA A 52 -1.38 4.72 -15.58
C ALA A 52 0.02 4.49 -16.16
N THR A 53 1.08 4.83 -15.42
CA THR A 53 2.47 4.51 -15.80
C THR A 53 2.68 3.00 -15.99
N LEU A 54 1.85 2.13 -15.41
CA LEU A 54 1.86 0.69 -15.67
C LEU A 54 1.58 0.35 -17.15
N TYR A 55 0.84 1.18 -17.90
CA TYR A 55 0.60 0.99 -19.32
C TYR A 55 1.89 1.09 -20.17
N ALA A 56 2.92 1.78 -19.67
CA ALA A 56 4.21 1.87 -20.34
C ALA A 56 5.04 0.57 -20.25
N SER A 57 4.65 -0.38 -19.42
CA SER A 57 5.36 -1.63 -19.18
C SER A 57 4.86 -2.77 -20.06
N ASP A 58 5.79 -3.60 -20.56
CA ASP A 58 5.48 -4.84 -21.27
C ASP A 58 5.43 -6.07 -20.34
N SER A 59 5.77 -5.89 -19.07
CA SER A 59 5.78 -6.97 -18.08
C SER A 59 4.39 -7.62 -17.94
N PRO A 60 4.30 -8.96 -18.00
CA PRO A 60 3.04 -9.68 -17.71
C PRO A 60 2.50 -9.33 -16.32
N ARG A 61 3.37 -9.18 -15.32
CA ARG A 61 2.99 -8.78 -13.96
C ARG A 61 2.29 -7.41 -13.94
N ASP A 62 2.82 -6.42 -14.66
CA ASP A 62 2.22 -5.10 -14.70
C ASP A 62 0.86 -5.09 -15.41
N LYS A 63 0.68 -5.94 -16.42
CA LYS A 63 -0.62 -6.13 -17.10
C LYS A 63 -1.66 -6.75 -16.16
N GLU A 64 -1.25 -7.74 -15.33
CA GLU A 64 -2.11 -8.32 -14.31
C GLU A 64 -2.47 -7.29 -13.23
N LEU A 65 -1.50 -6.48 -12.80
CA LEU A 65 -1.73 -5.41 -11.85
C LEU A 65 -2.67 -4.33 -12.39
N LEU A 66 -2.54 -3.93 -13.67
CA LEU A 66 -3.50 -3.03 -14.31
C LEU A 66 -4.92 -3.59 -14.24
N ASN A 67 -5.11 -4.85 -14.63
CA ASN A 67 -6.43 -5.51 -14.56
C ASN A 67 -6.94 -5.64 -13.12
N LEU A 68 -6.06 -5.66 -12.14
CA LEU A 68 -6.41 -5.70 -10.73
C LEU A 68 -6.91 -4.35 -10.21
N VAL A 69 -6.25 -3.24 -10.60
CA VAL A 69 -6.44 -1.94 -9.96
C VAL A 69 -7.29 -0.96 -10.79
N ILE A 70 -7.44 -1.17 -12.11
CA ILE A 70 -8.20 -0.31 -13.00
C ILE A 70 -9.33 -1.09 -13.67
N ASN A 71 -10.53 -0.53 -13.65
CA ASN A 71 -11.63 -0.94 -14.52
C ASN A 71 -11.36 -0.34 -15.91
N ASN A 72 -11.21 -1.19 -16.92
CA ASN A 72 -10.85 -0.75 -18.26
C ASN A 72 -11.97 0.15 -18.86
N ASN A 73 -11.64 1.42 -19.12
CA ASN A 73 -12.51 2.46 -19.66
C ASN A 73 -11.84 3.14 -20.88
N GLY A 74 -11.31 2.35 -21.81
CA GLY A 74 -10.63 2.88 -22.98
C GLY A 74 -9.20 3.41 -22.70
N LEU A 75 -8.67 3.21 -21.49
CA LEU A 75 -7.28 3.52 -21.16
C LEU A 75 -6.33 2.52 -21.81
N SER A 76 -5.21 3.01 -22.33
CA SER A 76 -4.20 2.19 -23.03
C SER A 76 -2.83 2.88 -23.00
N ARG A 77 -1.81 2.16 -23.51
CA ARG A 77 -0.49 2.75 -23.74
C ARG A 77 -0.57 3.94 -24.70
N ASP A 78 -1.31 3.84 -25.81
CA ASP A 78 -1.42 4.91 -26.80
C ASP A 78 -2.06 6.17 -26.20
N VAL A 79 -3.04 5.99 -25.31
CA VAL A 79 -3.65 7.11 -24.56
C VAL A 79 -2.61 7.76 -23.64
N LEU A 80 -1.85 6.97 -22.88
CA LEU A 80 -0.77 7.49 -22.03
C LEU A 80 0.28 8.26 -22.86
N GLU A 81 0.74 7.70 -23.98
CA GLU A 81 1.72 8.36 -24.85
C GLU A 81 1.20 9.65 -25.47
N THR A 82 -0.07 9.70 -25.84
CA THR A 82 -0.75 10.90 -26.32
C THR A 82 -0.76 11.98 -25.23
N GLN A 83 -1.10 11.62 -24.00
CA GLN A 83 -1.13 12.55 -22.86
C GLN A 83 0.27 13.03 -22.47
N LEU A 84 1.28 12.17 -22.56
CA LEU A 84 2.68 12.58 -22.37
C LEU A 84 3.13 13.58 -23.45
N LYS A 85 2.67 13.43 -24.69
CA LYS A 85 2.94 14.39 -25.77
C LYS A 85 2.24 15.74 -25.48
N HIS A 86 1.00 15.73 -25.02
CA HIS A 86 0.28 16.95 -24.61
C HIS A 86 1.02 17.63 -23.45
N ALA A 87 1.42 16.89 -22.44
CA ALA A 87 2.17 17.38 -21.28
C ALA A 87 3.50 18.05 -21.68
N ARG A 88 4.29 17.41 -22.55
CA ARG A 88 5.52 18.01 -23.12
C ARG A 88 5.23 19.28 -23.93
N THR A 89 4.13 19.30 -24.66
CA THR A 89 3.70 20.49 -25.41
C THR A 89 3.37 21.64 -24.45
N ILE A 90 2.65 21.37 -23.37
CA ILE A 90 2.39 22.38 -22.32
C ILE A 90 3.69 22.91 -21.76
N ASP A 91 4.62 22.01 -21.32
CA ASP A 91 5.91 22.43 -20.77
C ASP A 91 6.74 23.25 -21.75
N SER A 92 6.76 22.87 -23.03
CA SER A 92 7.44 23.61 -24.10
C SER A 92 6.88 25.02 -24.29
N LEU A 93 5.55 25.17 -24.23
CA LEU A 93 4.86 26.46 -24.43
C LEU A 93 4.94 27.37 -23.19
N THR A 94 4.94 26.77 -21.99
CA THR A 94 4.86 27.51 -20.72
C THR A 94 6.23 27.77 -20.07
N GLY A 95 7.22 26.91 -20.32
CA GLY A 95 8.45 26.84 -19.53
C GLY A 95 8.22 26.13 -18.18
N GLY A 96 7.37 25.10 -18.19
CA GLY A 96 7.04 24.26 -17.05
C GLY A 96 6.14 24.94 -16.00
N ILE A 97 6.36 24.62 -14.73
CA ILE A 97 5.52 25.07 -13.61
C ILE A 97 5.50 26.60 -13.44
N SER A 98 6.57 27.28 -13.80
CA SER A 98 6.71 28.72 -13.61
C SER A 98 5.86 29.56 -14.56
N ASN A 99 5.42 28.98 -15.69
CA ASN A 99 4.81 29.67 -16.81
C ASN A 99 5.66 30.86 -17.33
N SER A 100 6.99 30.76 -17.20
CA SER A 100 7.92 31.88 -17.49
C SER A 100 7.83 32.37 -18.92
N LYS A 101 7.61 31.48 -19.91
CA LYS A 101 7.50 31.85 -21.32
C LYS A 101 6.24 32.65 -21.62
N ILE A 102 5.10 32.29 -21.04
CA ILE A 102 3.86 33.05 -21.19
C ILE A 102 3.97 34.41 -20.53
N LYS A 103 4.56 34.47 -19.31
CA LYS A 103 4.73 35.69 -18.56
C LYS A 103 5.67 36.68 -19.24
N ALA A 104 6.57 36.21 -20.09
CA ALA A 104 7.51 37.06 -20.83
C ALA A 104 6.90 37.70 -22.08
N LEU A 105 5.70 37.25 -22.52
CA LEU A 105 5.02 37.86 -23.68
C LEU A 105 4.33 39.17 -23.26
N GLU A 106 4.34 40.13 -24.18
CA GLU A 106 3.56 41.38 -24.05
C GLU A 106 2.05 41.05 -24.15
N GLU A 107 1.25 41.89 -23.48
CA GLU A 107 -0.19 41.78 -23.57
C GLU A 107 -0.69 42.02 -25.00
N GLY A 108 -1.47 41.07 -25.57
CA GLY A 108 -1.92 41.15 -26.93
C GLY A 108 -2.52 39.86 -27.44
N ALA A 109 -2.87 39.85 -28.73
CA ALA A 109 -3.55 38.73 -29.36
C ALA A 109 -2.71 37.44 -29.35
N GLU A 110 -1.40 37.53 -29.52
CA GLU A 110 -0.49 36.37 -29.50
C GLU A 110 -0.47 35.68 -28.12
N LYS A 111 -0.37 36.44 -27.05
CA LYS A 111 -0.43 35.93 -25.67
C LYS A 111 -1.76 35.28 -25.40
N ALA A 112 -2.86 35.93 -25.76
CA ALA A 112 -4.22 35.41 -25.55
C ALA A 112 -4.46 34.09 -26.29
N GLU A 113 -3.98 33.96 -27.54
CA GLU A 113 -4.12 32.74 -28.34
C GLU A 113 -3.28 31.61 -27.73
N LEU A 114 -2.06 31.89 -27.27
CA LEU A 114 -1.20 30.93 -26.60
C LEU A 114 -1.83 30.44 -25.29
N GLU A 115 -2.35 31.36 -24.46
CA GLU A 115 -3.03 31.02 -23.20
C GLU A 115 -4.24 30.14 -23.44
N LYS A 116 -5.06 30.45 -24.46
CA LYS A 116 -6.21 29.65 -24.85
C LYS A 116 -5.80 28.23 -25.28
N LYS A 117 -4.74 28.10 -26.09
CA LYS A 117 -4.20 26.80 -26.51
C LYS A 117 -3.69 25.99 -25.32
N VAL A 118 -2.95 26.62 -24.42
CA VAL A 118 -2.42 25.96 -23.20
C VAL A 118 -3.55 25.55 -22.27
N ALA A 119 -4.60 26.39 -22.11
CA ALA A 119 -5.76 26.04 -21.30
C ALA A 119 -6.47 24.78 -21.84
N ALA A 120 -6.74 24.72 -23.14
CA ALA A 120 -7.37 23.55 -23.76
C ALA A 120 -6.57 22.25 -23.56
N LEU A 121 -5.22 22.31 -23.67
CA LEU A 121 -4.36 21.15 -23.42
C LEU A 121 -4.36 20.75 -21.93
N LYS A 122 -4.38 21.71 -21.01
CA LYS A 122 -4.47 21.45 -19.57
C LYS A 122 -5.80 20.84 -19.16
N ASP A 123 -6.90 21.29 -19.77
CA ASP A 123 -8.24 20.75 -19.53
C ASP A 123 -8.32 19.29 -19.99
N ASP A 124 -7.82 18.98 -21.21
CA ASP A 124 -7.73 17.60 -21.71
C ASP A 124 -6.86 16.71 -20.82
N HIS A 125 -5.69 17.23 -20.40
CA HIS A 125 -4.80 16.52 -19.50
C HIS A 125 -5.42 16.28 -18.11
N GLN A 126 -6.19 17.23 -17.59
CA GLN A 126 -6.91 17.05 -16.33
C GLN A 126 -8.03 16.02 -16.47
N ALA A 127 -8.81 16.08 -17.56
CA ALA A 127 -9.84 15.09 -17.84
C ALA A 127 -9.27 13.66 -17.92
N TYR A 128 -8.09 13.47 -18.51
CA TYR A 128 -7.39 12.20 -18.50
C TYR A 128 -7.02 11.72 -17.08
N LYS A 129 -6.48 12.61 -16.23
CA LYS A 129 -6.15 12.25 -14.82
C LYS A 129 -7.40 11.87 -14.03
N ASP A 130 -8.50 12.58 -14.27
CA ASP A 130 -9.79 12.28 -13.62
C ASP A 130 -10.38 10.96 -14.13
N GLN A 131 -10.23 10.65 -15.42
CA GLN A 131 -10.63 9.37 -15.99
C GLN A 131 -9.88 8.20 -15.35
N ILE A 132 -8.56 8.31 -15.17
CA ILE A 132 -7.80 7.26 -14.49
C ILE A 132 -8.28 7.11 -13.04
N SER A 133 -8.38 8.21 -12.30
CA SER A 133 -8.78 8.19 -10.91
C SER A 133 -10.17 7.58 -10.70
N SER A 134 -11.13 7.93 -11.56
CA SER A 134 -12.49 7.37 -11.52
C SER A 134 -12.57 5.91 -12.00
N SER A 135 -11.57 5.46 -12.78
CA SER A 135 -11.45 4.06 -13.23
C SER A 135 -10.77 3.16 -12.21
N CYS A 136 -10.18 3.73 -11.15
CA CYS A 136 -9.56 2.96 -10.08
C CYS A 136 -10.59 2.09 -9.36
N ARG A 137 -10.26 0.81 -9.17
CA ARG A 137 -11.15 -0.17 -8.58
C ARG A 137 -11.43 0.12 -7.11
N ILE A 138 -12.68 -0.01 -6.72
CA ILE A 138 -13.11 -0.06 -5.31
C ILE A 138 -13.41 -1.53 -4.99
N SER A 139 -12.86 -2.03 -3.88
CA SER A 139 -13.10 -3.41 -3.46
C SER A 139 -14.49 -3.58 -2.88
N ASP A 140 -15.12 -4.73 -3.15
CA ASP A 140 -16.37 -5.11 -2.49
C ASP A 140 -16.17 -5.86 -1.18
N ARG A 141 -14.97 -6.47 -0.98
CA ARG A 141 -14.68 -7.34 0.18
C ARG A 141 -13.61 -6.79 1.12
N VAL A 142 -12.85 -5.77 0.70
CA VAL A 142 -11.79 -5.20 1.51
C VAL A 142 -12.23 -3.83 2.02
N TYR A 143 -12.20 -3.69 3.32
CA TYR A 143 -12.38 -2.42 4.00
C TYR A 143 -11.07 -1.98 4.63
N ILE A 144 -10.93 -0.69 4.84
CA ILE A 144 -9.73 -0.11 5.43
C ILE A 144 -10.11 0.98 6.42
N ASN A 145 -9.40 1.02 7.55
CA ASN A 145 -9.34 2.16 8.44
C ASN A 145 -7.90 2.70 8.43
N ALA A 146 -7.70 3.86 7.83
CA ALA A 146 -6.39 4.51 7.72
C ALA A 146 -6.29 5.66 8.72
N ILE A 147 -5.29 5.60 9.58
CA ILE A 147 -4.96 6.57 10.60
C ILE A 147 -3.58 7.16 10.30
N ALA A 148 -3.52 8.46 10.05
CA ALA A 148 -2.30 9.17 9.66
C ALA A 148 -2.26 10.58 10.24
N ASP A 149 -1.24 11.38 9.88
CA ASP A 149 -1.09 12.76 10.38
C ASP A 149 -2.28 13.67 10.03
N ARG A 150 -2.87 13.53 8.82
CA ARG A 150 -3.84 14.49 8.28
C ARG A 150 -5.05 13.87 7.62
N ASN A 151 -4.94 12.66 7.09
CA ASN A 151 -6.00 12.02 6.31
C ASN A 151 -6.44 10.74 7.01
N ASN A 152 -7.36 10.87 7.97
CA ASN A 152 -8.00 9.73 8.63
C ASN A 152 -9.26 9.38 7.85
N LYS A 153 -9.35 8.13 7.37
CA LYS A 153 -10.44 7.70 6.51
C LYS A 153 -10.74 6.21 6.73
N ALA A 154 -12.01 5.87 6.81
CA ALA A 154 -12.47 4.49 6.85
C ALA A 154 -13.50 4.22 5.75
N GLY A 155 -13.60 2.97 5.30
CA GLY A 155 -14.57 2.53 4.31
C GLY A 155 -14.05 1.43 3.39
N LYS A 156 -14.72 1.23 2.25
CA LYS A 156 -14.26 0.29 1.20
C LYS A 156 -12.89 0.71 0.67
N LEU A 157 -12.01 -0.26 0.47
CA LEU A 157 -10.69 0.00 -0.11
C LEU A 157 -10.84 0.50 -1.55
N GLY A 158 -10.26 1.65 -1.81
CA GLY A 158 -10.15 2.32 -3.10
C GLY A 158 -8.98 3.30 -3.04
N ILE A 159 -9.01 4.33 -3.88
CA ILE A 159 -8.05 5.43 -3.79
C ILE A 159 -8.38 6.39 -2.63
N GLY A 160 -7.42 7.23 -2.24
CA GLY A 160 -7.62 8.30 -1.25
C GLY A 160 -7.35 7.88 0.18
N TYR A 161 -6.61 6.80 0.40
CA TYR A 161 -6.10 6.38 1.71
C TYR A 161 -4.62 6.71 1.92
N GLY A 162 -4.04 7.50 1.01
CA GLY A 162 -2.71 8.08 1.14
C GLY A 162 -2.70 9.38 1.95
N ALA A 163 -1.68 10.21 1.73
CA ALA A 163 -1.47 11.47 2.45
C ALA A 163 -2.59 12.52 2.25
N ASP A 164 -3.38 12.38 1.20
CA ASP A 164 -4.59 13.15 0.90
C ASP A 164 -5.58 12.32 0.09
N PRO A 165 -6.84 12.80 -0.13
CA PRO A 165 -7.88 12.04 -0.85
C PRO A 165 -7.57 11.70 -2.31
N SER A 166 -6.56 12.28 -2.93
CA SER A 166 -6.13 11.96 -4.31
C SER A 166 -5.02 10.90 -4.35
N LYS A 167 -4.49 10.49 -3.18
CA LYS A 167 -3.28 9.67 -3.09
C LYS A 167 -3.55 8.25 -2.63
N ILE A 168 -2.62 7.38 -2.99
CA ILE A 168 -2.52 5.99 -2.55
C ILE A 168 -1.15 5.73 -1.93
N GLY A 169 -1.07 4.68 -1.12
CA GLY A 169 0.13 4.00 -0.66
C GLY A 169 0.09 2.51 -1.03
N PRO A 170 0.90 1.69 -0.36
CA PRO A 170 0.97 0.25 -0.64
C PRO A 170 -0.33 -0.50 -0.26
N GLU A 171 -1.19 0.06 0.59
CA GLU A 171 -2.46 -0.52 0.99
C GLU A 171 -3.35 -0.89 -0.20
N TYR A 172 -3.30 -0.08 -1.27
CA TYR A 172 -4.17 -0.26 -2.43
C TYR A 172 -3.83 -1.53 -3.20
N GLY A 173 -2.55 -1.69 -3.58
CA GLY A 173 -2.07 -2.90 -4.23
C GLY A 173 -2.15 -4.13 -3.31
N PHE A 174 -1.82 -3.96 -2.01
CA PHE A 174 -1.88 -5.04 -1.03
C PHE A 174 -3.28 -5.60 -0.87
N GLY A 175 -4.27 -4.77 -0.56
CA GLY A 175 -5.62 -5.24 -0.25
C GLY A 175 -6.32 -5.87 -1.45
N LEU A 176 -6.17 -5.28 -2.65
CA LEU A 176 -6.72 -5.87 -3.87
C LEU A 176 -6.05 -7.20 -4.23
N SER A 177 -4.75 -7.36 -3.98
CA SER A 177 -4.02 -8.62 -4.18
C SER A 177 -4.43 -9.67 -3.15
N MET A 178 -4.54 -9.31 -1.86
CA MET A 178 -4.99 -10.23 -0.81
C MET A 178 -6.42 -10.73 -1.06
N ALA A 179 -7.30 -9.88 -1.60
CA ALA A 179 -8.65 -10.30 -1.97
C ALA A 179 -8.70 -11.39 -3.05
N LYS A 180 -7.62 -11.61 -3.82
CA LYS A 180 -7.49 -12.73 -4.75
C LYS A 180 -6.92 -14.00 -4.12
N LYS A 181 -6.22 -13.86 -2.99
CA LYS A 181 -5.46 -14.94 -2.33
C LYS A 181 -6.25 -15.65 -1.24
N ILE A 182 -7.08 -14.91 -0.53
CA ILE A 182 -7.96 -15.45 0.52
C ILE A 182 -9.42 -15.20 0.19
N SER A 183 -10.28 -16.09 0.63
CA SER A 183 -11.73 -15.92 0.59
C SER A 183 -12.21 -15.03 1.74
N GLY A 184 -13.36 -14.74 2.04
CA GLY A 184 -13.86 -14.03 3.21
C GLY A 184 -13.61 -12.51 3.25
N PRO A 185 -14.12 -11.87 4.30
CA PRO A 185 -13.99 -10.43 4.51
C PRO A 185 -12.58 -10.04 4.97
N ILE A 186 -12.09 -8.90 4.51
CA ILE A 186 -10.76 -8.37 4.83
C ILE A 186 -10.88 -6.96 5.39
N LEU A 187 -10.27 -6.71 6.54
CA LEU A 187 -10.06 -5.37 7.08
C LEU A 187 -8.58 -5.03 7.12
N ILE A 188 -8.22 -3.91 6.55
CA ILE A 188 -6.89 -3.32 6.69
C ILE A 188 -6.95 -2.24 7.78
N ILE A 189 -6.09 -2.34 8.78
CA ILE A 189 -5.85 -1.25 9.74
C ILE A 189 -4.50 -0.65 9.39
N LYS A 190 -4.51 0.56 8.84
CA LYS A 190 -3.30 1.25 8.42
C LYS A 190 -2.97 2.38 9.38
N THR A 191 -1.82 2.29 10.05
CA THR A 191 -1.33 3.28 11.00
C THR A 191 0.03 3.80 10.57
N SER A 192 0.10 5.08 10.18
CA SER A 192 1.34 5.60 9.59
C SER A 192 1.49 7.11 9.76
N TRP A 193 2.71 7.55 10.10
CA TRP A 193 3.02 8.96 10.34
C TRP A 193 4.33 9.35 9.66
N GLY A 194 4.35 10.52 9.02
CA GLY A 194 5.52 11.03 8.31
C GLY A 194 6.71 11.33 9.22
N GLY A 195 7.93 11.15 8.72
CA GLY A 195 9.15 11.56 9.39
C GLY A 195 9.49 10.82 10.68
N LYS A 196 9.00 9.59 10.88
CA LYS A 196 9.17 8.83 12.12
C LYS A 196 10.23 7.74 12.01
N SER A 197 11.09 7.64 13.05
CA SER A 197 12.13 6.61 13.19
C SER A 197 11.65 5.42 14.01
N LEU A 198 12.29 4.27 13.82
CA LEU A 198 12.10 3.10 14.69
C LEU A 198 12.81 3.30 16.03
N ASN A 199 14.04 3.84 16.00
CA ASN A 199 14.86 3.95 17.21
C ASN A 199 14.26 4.88 18.27
N TYR A 200 13.51 5.90 17.87
CA TYR A 200 12.92 6.89 18.79
C TYR A 200 11.38 6.85 18.77
N ASN A 201 10.75 7.12 17.63
CA ASN A 201 9.28 7.35 17.55
C ASN A 201 8.47 6.06 17.70
N PHE A 202 8.87 4.99 17.01
CA PHE A 202 8.26 3.67 17.11
C PHE A 202 9.02 2.72 18.03
N ARG A 203 9.87 3.26 18.93
CA ARG A 203 10.69 2.46 19.85
C ARG A 203 9.81 1.47 20.61
N PRO A 204 10.04 0.15 20.48
CA PRO A 204 9.26 -0.85 21.18
C PRO A 204 9.68 -0.93 22.65
N PRO A 205 8.78 -1.29 23.57
CA PRO A 205 9.05 -1.38 25.01
C PRO A 205 10.28 -2.25 25.36
N SER A 206 10.42 -3.41 24.69
CA SER A 206 11.55 -4.33 24.92
C SER A 206 12.91 -3.77 24.51
N SER A 207 12.97 -2.68 23.77
CA SER A 207 14.23 -1.96 23.48
C SER A 207 14.71 -1.09 24.64
N GLY A 208 13.95 -1.03 25.74
CA GLY A 208 14.28 -0.26 26.94
C GLY A 208 14.25 1.26 26.73
N GLN A 209 14.82 2.01 27.63
CA GLN A 209 14.81 3.47 27.58
C GLN A 209 15.61 4.01 26.39
N TYR A 210 15.12 5.09 25.79
CA TYR A 210 15.85 5.82 24.77
C TYR A 210 17.10 6.47 25.36
N LYS A 211 18.24 6.27 24.69
CA LYS A 211 19.51 6.90 25.08
C LYS A 211 19.61 8.26 24.41
N LEU A 212 19.61 9.32 25.20
CA LEU A 212 19.80 10.68 24.70
C LEU A 212 21.23 10.87 24.23
N ASN A 213 21.41 11.55 23.11
CA ASN A 213 22.70 12.00 22.65
C ASN A 213 23.17 13.25 23.45
N GLU A 214 24.44 13.66 23.29
CA GLU A 214 25.03 14.80 24.02
C GLU A 214 24.25 16.10 23.81
N LYS A 215 23.77 16.37 22.61
CA LYS A 215 22.99 17.57 22.28
C LYS A 215 21.62 17.57 22.98
N GLU A 216 20.95 16.42 23.02
CA GLU A 216 19.67 16.25 23.72
C GLU A 216 19.85 16.39 25.22
N LEU A 217 20.94 15.81 25.79
CA LEU A 217 21.27 15.94 27.21
C LEU A 217 21.61 17.37 27.64
N ALA A 218 22.20 18.16 26.73
CA ALA A 218 22.51 19.58 26.97
C ALA A 218 21.31 20.51 26.78
N GLY A 219 20.18 20.00 26.25
CA GLY A 219 18.97 20.78 25.99
C GLY A 219 18.06 20.89 27.21
N GLU A 220 17.07 21.77 27.11
CA GLU A 220 16.08 22.04 28.17
C GLU A 220 14.93 21.01 28.18
N ASN A 221 14.77 20.20 27.12
CA ASN A 221 13.60 19.33 26.88
C ASN A 221 13.89 17.85 27.15
N VAL A 222 14.81 17.52 28.03
CA VAL A 222 15.27 16.14 28.30
C VAL A 222 14.11 15.21 28.69
N GLU A 223 13.25 15.64 29.61
CA GLU A 223 12.12 14.82 30.08
C GLU A 223 11.06 14.66 28.98
N GLU A 224 10.75 15.69 28.22
CA GLU A 224 9.84 15.60 27.08
C GLU A 224 10.36 14.62 26.01
N ILE A 225 11.66 14.63 25.71
CA ILE A 225 12.27 13.68 24.78
C ILE A 225 12.11 12.25 25.30
N ARG A 226 12.35 12.01 26.60
CA ARG A 226 12.16 10.68 27.20
C ARG A 226 10.72 10.20 27.15
N GLU A 227 9.75 11.05 27.48
CA GLU A 227 8.32 10.75 27.45
C GLU A 227 7.82 10.45 26.05
N ASN A 228 8.31 11.18 25.05
CA ASN A 228 7.93 11.01 23.65
C ASN A 228 8.65 9.83 22.94
N ALA A 229 9.68 9.23 23.56
CA ALA A 229 10.25 7.99 23.05
C ALA A 229 9.17 6.89 23.01
N GLY A 230 8.99 6.25 21.85
CA GLY A 230 7.95 5.25 21.63
C GLY A 230 6.52 5.82 21.49
N LEU A 231 6.36 7.13 21.37
CA LEU A 231 5.02 7.74 21.25
C LEU A 231 4.22 7.15 20.08
N ASN A 232 4.84 7.03 18.89
CA ASN A 232 4.13 6.47 17.73
C ASN A 232 3.86 4.97 17.87
N TYR A 233 4.68 4.21 18.61
CA TYR A 233 4.36 2.83 18.99
C TYR A 233 3.07 2.77 19.82
N ARG A 234 2.96 3.61 20.84
CA ARG A 234 1.75 3.69 21.69
C ARG A 234 0.54 4.18 20.92
N MET A 235 0.69 5.22 20.07
CA MET A 235 -0.38 5.72 19.20
C MET A 235 -0.88 4.65 18.23
N MET A 236 0.03 3.88 17.63
CA MET A 236 -0.28 2.78 16.72
C MET A 236 -1.15 1.74 17.43
N ASN A 237 -0.70 1.21 18.58
CA ASN A 237 -1.45 0.20 19.31
C ASN A 237 -2.81 0.72 19.79
N LYS A 238 -2.86 1.96 20.30
CA LYS A 238 -4.14 2.58 20.67
C LYS A 238 -5.11 2.63 19.49
N ALA A 239 -4.67 3.11 18.33
CA ALA A 239 -5.50 3.19 17.14
C ALA A 239 -5.99 1.82 16.65
N ILE A 240 -5.12 0.80 16.68
CA ILE A 240 -5.49 -0.57 16.32
C ILE A 240 -6.54 -1.11 17.30
N GLN A 241 -6.34 -0.95 18.62
CA GLN A 241 -7.29 -1.39 19.64
C GLN A 241 -8.65 -0.71 19.52
N GLU A 242 -8.69 0.59 19.18
CA GLU A 242 -9.94 1.33 18.93
C GLU A 242 -10.71 0.73 17.74
N VAL A 243 -10.02 0.35 16.65
CA VAL A 243 -10.66 -0.31 15.50
C VAL A 243 -11.13 -1.71 15.86
N LEU A 244 -10.31 -2.50 16.57
CA LEU A 244 -10.68 -3.86 17.01
C LEU A 244 -11.89 -3.85 17.96
N GLY A 245 -12.02 -2.82 18.79
CA GLY A 245 -13.18 -2.64 19.66
C GLY A 245 -14.49 -2.31 18.93
N ASN A 246 -14.43 -1.92 17.64
CA ASN A 246 -15.57 -1.45 16.86
C ASN A 246 -15.66 -2.09 15.48
N LEU A 247 -15.40 -3.41 15.36
CA LEU A 247 -15.30 -4.12 14.08
C LEU A 247 -16.58 -4.04 13.23
N LYS A 248 -17.75 -4.01 13.83
CA LYS A 248 -19.02 -3.86 13.09
C LYS A 248 -19.14 -2.55 12.34
N ASP A 249 -18.59 -1.49 12.87
CA ASP A 249 -18.61 -0.17 12.25
C ASP A 249 -17.53 -0.06 11.14
N ASN A 250 -16.51 -0.91 11.24
CA ASN A 250 -15.37 -0.92 10.31
C ASN A 250 -15.50 -1.94 9.16
N HIS A 251 -16.35 -2.97 9.31
CA HIS A 251 -16.62 -3.96 8.25
C HIS A 251 -18.05 -4.48 8.33
N PRO A 252 -18.90 -4.26 7.29
CA PRO A 252 -20.31 -4.65 7.32
C PRO A 252 -20.53 -6.17 7.43
N ASP A 253 -19.61 -6.96 6.85
CA ASP A 253 -19.71 -8.43 6.84
C ASP A 253 -19.09 -9.08 8.09
N TYR A 254 -18.66 -8.29 9.08
CA TYR A 254 -18.18 -8.85 10.34
C TYR A 254 -19.31 -9.51 11.13
N ASP A 255 -19.14 -10.81 11.41
CA ASP A 255 -20.04 -11.57 12.27
C ASP A 255 -19.33 -11.94 13.58
N VAL A 256 -19.84 -11.46 14.69
CA VAL A 256 -19.28 -11.69 16.05
C VAL A 256 -19.22 -13.20 16.39
N ARG A 257 -20.07 -14.03 15.78
CA ARG A 257 -20.10 -15.47 16.04
C ARG A 257 -18.93 -16.22 15.38
N THR A 258 -18.48 -15.74 14.22
CA THR A 258 -17.30 -16.28 13.53
C THR A 258 -16.02 -15.62 14.02
N GLY A 259 -16.11 -14.37 14.51
CA GLY A 259 -15.01 -13.63 15.04
C GLY A 259 -14.06 -13.09 13.97
N PHE A 260 -12.84 -12.78 14.38
CA PHE A 260 -11.78 -12.29 13.53
C PHE A 260 -10.45 -12.97 13.87
N GLU A 261 -9.46 -12.73 13.02
CA GLU A 261 -8.06 -13.04 13.28
C GLU A 261 -7.18 -11.90 12.81
N ILE A 262 -6.07 -11.65 13.50
CA ILE A 262 -5.01 -10.76 12.99
C ILE A 262 -4.13 -11.62 12.09
N ALA A 263 -4.42 -11.57 10.80
CA ALA A 263 -3.85 -12.46 9.79
C ALA A 263 -2.42 -12.08 9.37
N GLY A 264 -1.97 -10.85 9.70
CA GLY A 264 -0.60 -10.45 9.44
C GLY A 264 -0.31 -8.98 9.64
N PHE A 265 0.99 -8.67 9.64
CA PHE A 265 1.51 -7.32 9.83
C PHE A 265 2.49 -6.95 8.71
N VAL A 266 2.38 -5.75 8.15
CA VAL A 266 3.33 -5.19 7.16
C VAL A 266 3.96 -3.94 7.74
N TRP A 267 5.29 -3.91 7.75
CA TRP A 267 6.09 -2.78 8.20
C TRP A 267 6.82 -2.11 7.04
N PHE A 268 6.57 -0.81 6.80
CA PHE A 268 7.30 -0.06 5.78
C PHE A 268 7.78 1.28 6.33
N GLN A 269 8.96 1.25 6.93
CA GLN A 269 9.63 2.36 7.60
C GLN A 269 11.16 2.16 7.49
N GLY A 270 11.97 3.17 7.70
CA GLY A 270 13.43 3.07 7.74
C GLY A 270 14.15 4.34 7.26
N PHE A 271 13.47 5.20 6.49
CA PHE A 271 14.11 6.36 5.90
C PHE A 271 14.70 7.32 6.94
N ASN A 272 14.02 7.54 8.06
CA ASN A 272 14.49 8.46 9.08
C ASN A 272 15.65 7.93 9.93
N ASP A 273 15.77 6.60 10.07
CA ASP A 273 16.83 5.99 10.86
C ASP A 273 18.20 6.03 10.16
N GLN A 274 18.24 6.20 8.83
CA GLN A 274 19.51 6.24 8.09
C GLN A 274 20.38 7.46 8.39
N PHE A 275 19.83 8.53 8.97
CA PHE A 275 20.54 9.79 9.18
C PHE A 275 21.36 9.87 10.49
N SER A 276 21.12 8.95 11.44
CA SER A 276 21.85 8.87 12.69
C SER A 276 22.64 7.55 12.75
N PRO A 277 23.94 7.59 13.08
CA PRO A 277 24.73 6.38 13.31
C PRO A 277 24.10 5.48 14.37
N GLU A 278 23.69 6.03 15.51
CA GLU A 278 23.04 5.28 16.58
C GLU A 278 21.74 4.61 16.11
N PHE A 279 20.93 5.29 15.30
CA PHE A 279 19.68 4.73 14.83
C PHE A 279 19.91 3.58 13.84
N ARG A 280 20.92 3.69 12.97
CA ARG A 280 21.32 2.62 12.07
C ARG A 280 21.82 1.39 12.82
N ASP A 281 22.68 1.60 13.80
CA ASP A 281 23.35 0.53 14.55
C ASP A 281 22.35 -0.25 15.42
N ASN A 282 21.30 0.41 15.91
CA ASN A 282 20.25 -0.22 16.73
C ASN A 282 19.07 -0.76 15.92
N TYR A 283 19.01 -0.53 14.59
CA TYR A 283 17.81 -0.83 13.80
C TYR A 283 17.43 -2.32 13.85
N GLU A 284 18.37 -3.23 13.66
CA GLU A 284 18.12 -4.67 13.68
C GLU A 284 17.53 -5.12 15.02
N ALA A 285 18.19 -4.77 16.12
CA ALA A 285 17.75 -5.14 17.46
C ALA A 285 16.37 -4.55 17.79
N ASN A 286 16.14 -3.28 17.45
CA ASN A 286 14.84 -2.64 17.63
C ASN A 286 13.74 -3.30 16.77
N MET A 287 14.06 -3.73 15.56
CA MET A 287 13.09 -4.40 14.68
C MET A 287 12.71 -5.79 15.20
N VAL A 288 13.68 -6.55 15.69
CA VAL A 288 13.42 -7.84 16.35
C VAL A 288 12.53 -7.65 17.58
N ASN A 289 12.86 -6.68 18.43
CA ASN A 289 12.04 -6.34 19.61
C ASN A 289 10.64 -5.86 19.22
N PHE A 290 10.53 -5.05 18.17
CA PHE A 290 9.24 -4.58 17.66
C PHE A 290 8.33 -5.74 17.25
N ILE A 291 8.85 -6.73 16.51
CA ILE A 291 8.08 -7.92 16.12
C ILE A 291 7.63 -8.72 17.34
N ARG A 292 8.52 -8.92 18.32
CA ARG A 292 8.19 -9.63 19.56
C ARG A 292 7.08 -8.92 20.33
N ASP A 293 7.23 -7.60 20.54
CA ASP A 293 6.29 -6.79 21.30
C ASP A 293 4.92 -6.73 20.63
N ILE A 294 4.87 -6.59 19.30
CA ILE A 294 3.62 -6.62 18.54
C ILE A 294 2.93 -7.99 18.62
N ARG A 295 3.68 -9.08 18.50
CA ARG A 295 3.13 -10.43 18.65
C ARG A 295 2.59 -10.69 20.07
N ALA A 296 3.27 -10.16 21.08
CA ALA A 296 2.82 -10.24 22.47
C ALA A 296 1.58 -9.39 22.73
N GLU A 297 1.54 -8.15 22.21
CA GLU A 297 0.41 -7.21 22.37
C GLU A 297 -0.90 -7.79 21.84
N TYR A 298 -0.83 -8.52 20.72
CA TYR A 298 -2.03 -9.10 20.07
C TYR A 298 -2.22 -10.59 20.36
N GLU A 299 -1.46 -11.18 21.30
CA GLU A 299 -1.51 -12.61 21.64
C GLU A 299 -1.39 -13.52 20.40
N ALA A 300 -0.58 -13.11 19.43
CA ALA A 300 -0.43 -13.77 18.13
C ALA A 300 1.05 -14.15 17.87
N PRO A 301 1.62 -15.12 18.59
CA PRO A 301 3.06 -15.46 18.56
C PRO A 301 3.55 -15.87 17.16
N GLU A 302 2.67 -16.46 16.34
CA GLU A 302 2.97 -16.94 15.00
C GLU A 302 2.47 -15.97 13.90
N MET A 303 2.04 -14.75 14.26
CA MET A 303 1.52 -13.79 13.29
C MET A 303 2.54 -13.54 12.15
N PRO A 304 2.13 -13.74 10.88
CA PRO A 304 2.93 -13.42 9.72
C PRO A 304 3.37 -11.95 9.71
N PHE A 305 4.64 -11.70 9.37
CA PHE A 305 5.18 -10.35 9.38
C PHE A 305 6.02 -10.08 8.13
N VAL A 306 5.74 -8.99 7.42
CA VAL A 306 6.45 -8.59 6.20
C VAL A 306 7.14 -7.25 6.43
N ILE A 307 8.45 -7.19 6.18
CA ILE A 307 9.26 -5.98 6.28
C ILE A 307 9.55 -5.45 4.88
N GLY A 308 9.09 -4.24 4.56
CA GLY A 308 9.51 -3.51 3.36
C GLY A 308 10.92 -2.96 3.54
N VAL A 309 11.88 -3.50 2.79
CA VAL A 309 13.27 -3.03 2.81
C VAL A 309 13.35 -1.64 2.17
N LEU A 310 14.04 -0.71 2.82
CA LEU A 310 14.26 0.63 2.31
C LEU A 310 15.01 0.59 0.97
N GLY A 311 14.35 1.00 -0.10
CA GLY A 311 14.85 0.89 -1.47
C GLY A 311 15.02 2.23 -2.20
N THR A 312 15.08 3.35 -1.47
CA THR A 312 15.24 4.69 -2.05
C THR A 312 16.57 4.89 -2.79
N GLY A 313 17.55 3.99 -2.56
CA GLY A 313 18.79 3.91 -3.33
C GLY A 313 18.60 3.44 -4.78
N ARG A 314 17.45 2.88 -5.14
CA ARG A 314 17.02 2.48 -6.50
C ARG A 314 17.71 1.27 -7.09
N THR A 315 18.98 1.02 -6.82
CA THR A 315 19.73 -0.13 -7.32
C THR A 315 20.10 -1.07 -6.19
N LYS A 316 20.35 -2.32 -6.53
CA LYS A 316 20.76 -3.34 -5.56
C LYS A 316 22.01 -2.91 -4.79
N GLU A 317 23.00 -2.39 -5.49
CA GLU A 317 24.29 -1.96 -4.93
C GLU A 317 24.07 -0.87 -3.85
N LYS A 318 23.31 0.17 -4.19
CA LYS A 318 23.00 1.28 -3.26
C LYS A 318 22.19 0.83 -2.04
N VAL A 319 21.29 -0.14 -2.22
CA VAL A 319 20.48 -0.69 -1.13
C VAL A 319 21.30 -1.64 -0.26
N ASP A 320 22.27 -2.33 -0.83
CA ASP A 320 23.19 -3.21 -0.10
C ASP A 320 24.23 -2.40 0.74
N GLU A 321 24.55 -1.18 0.31
CA GLU A 321 25.38 -0.24 1.08
C GLU A 321 24.62 0.44 2.22
N ASN A 322 23.28 0.42 2.22
CA ASN A 322 22.47 1.11 3.23
C ASN A 322 22.32 0.25 4.49
N ALA A 323 22.86 0.71 5.61
CA ALA A 323 22.88 -0.01 6.87
C ALA A 323 21.46 -0.37 7.38
N VAL A 324 20.47 0.50 7.19
CA VAL A 324 19.07 0.23 7.57
C VAL A 324 18.50 -0.91 6.72
N SER A 325 18.76 -0.91 5.41
CA SER A 325 18.30 -1.98 4.51
C SER A 325 18.94 -3.33 4.87
N VAL A 326 20.23 -3.32 5.23
CA VAL A 326 20.93 -4.52 5.73
C VAL A 326 20.30 -5.02 7.02
N ALA A 327 20.05 -4.13 7.99
CA ALA A 327 19.44 -4.45 9.27
C ALA A 327 18.00 -4.99 9.13
N GLN A 328 17.21 -4.45 8.21
CA GLN A 328 15.86 -4.94 7.89
C GLN A 328 15.87 -6.39 7.41
N ARG A 329 16.79 -6.73 6.49
CA ARG A 329 16.97 -8.10 6.02
C ARG A 329 17.49 -9.04 7.11
N ALA A 330 18.37 -8.54 7.98
CA ALA A 330 18.91 -9.33 9.09
C ALA A 330 17.81 -9.66 10.10
N ALA A 331 17.00 -8.68 10.51
CA ALA A 331 15.86 -8.89 11.39
C ALA A 331 14.85 -9.91 10.84
N ALA A 332 14.56 -9.86 9.53
CA ALA A 332 13.67 -10.83 8.89
C ALA A 332 14.22 -12.26 8.89
N ARG A 333 15.56 -12.44 9.02
CA ARG A 333 16.22 -13.74 9.05
C ARG A 333 16.53 -14.25 10.46
N ALA A 334 16.12 -13.55 11.52
CA ALA A 334 16.32 -14.02 12.88
C ALA A 334 15.73 -15.42 13.06
N ALA A 335 16.49 -16.33 13.68
CA ALA A 335 16.16 -17.75 13.72
C ALA A 335 14.80 -18.05 14.35
N GLU A 336 14.40 -17.26 15.33
CA GLU A 336 13.10 -17.35 16.01
C GLU A 336 11.89 -17.02 15.10
N PHE A 337 12.12 -16.33 14.00
CA PHE A 337 11.06 -15.89 13.06
C PHE A 337 10.96 -16.74 11.81
N LYS A 338 11.73 -17.82 11.74
CA LYS A 338 11.84 -18.66 10.53
C LYS A 338 10.48 -19.09 9.99
N GLY A 339 10.24 -18.77 8.73
CA GLY A 339 8.99 -19.09 8.01
C GLY A 339 7.85 -18.11 8.26
N ARG A 340 7.88 -17.32 9.33
CA ARG A 340 6.80 -16.39 9.70
C ARG A 340 7.13 -14.91 9.50
N VAL A 341 8.42 -14.58 9.28
CA VAL A 341 8.85 -13.22 8.96
C VAL A 341 9.65 -13.25 7.67
N THR A 342 9.39 -12.29 6.79
CA THR A 342 10.12 -12.13 5.54
C THR A 342 10.33 -10.65 5.20
N SER A 343 11.22 -10.38 4.24
CA SER A 343 11.46 -9.02 3.74
C SER A 343 11.21 -8.92 2.24
N VAL A 344 10.71 -7.76 1.81
CA VAL A 344 10.43 -7.43 0.40
C VAL A 344 11.32 -6.28 -0.04
N GLU A 345 12.01 -6.45 -1.14
CA GLU A 345 12.96 -5.50 -1.72
C GLU A 345 12.23 -4.41 -2.52
N SER A 346 11.92 -3.28 -1.89
CA SER A 346 11.14 -2.23 -2.54
C SER A 346 11.85 -1.59 -3.75
N TYR A 347 13.19 -1.62 -3.84
CA TYR A 347 13.91 -1.08 -5.00
C TYR A 347 13.55 -1.80 -6.31
N LYS A 348 13.15 -3.08 -6.25
CA LYS A 348 12.78 -3.86 -7.45
C LYS A 348 11.53 -3.32 -8.14
N ASP A 349 10.66 -2.66 -7.38
CA ASP A 349 9.41 -2.09 -7.86
C ASP A 349 9.55 -0.60 -8.24
N TYR A 350 10.76 -0.01 -8.05
CA TYR A 350 11.03 1.40 -8.34
C TYR A 350 10.73 1.75 -9.80
N SER A 351 10.02 2.85 -10.03
CA SER A 351 9.66 3.28 -11.37
C SER A 351 10.82 3.99 -12.07
N LEU A 352 11.62 3.24 -12.81
CA LEU A 352 12.70 3.80 -13.65
C LEU A 352 12.15 4.72 -14.74
N TYR A 353 10.94 4.46 -15.23
CA TYR A 353 10.26 5.31 -16.19
C TYR A 353 9.98 6.71 -15.61
N SER A 354 9.33 6.77 -14.44
CA SER A 354 9.07 8.03 -13.74
C SER A 354 10.38 8.73 -13.36
N HIS A 355 11.43 7.95 -13.02
CA HIS A 355 12.72 8.50 -12.68
C HIS A 355 13.39 9.20 -13.87
N ALA A 356 13.34 8.59 -15.04
CA ALA A 356 13.91 9.18 -16.26
C ALA A 356 13.25 10.53 -16.62
N VAL A 357 11.96 10.70 -16.34
CA VAL A 357 11.28 12.00 -16.51
C VAL A 357 11.72 13.00 -15.44
N PHE A 358 11.83 12.57 -14.18
CA PHE A 358 12.27 13.42 -13.07
C PHE A 358 13.67 14.00 -13.29
N GLU A 359 14.62 13.21 -13.82
CA GLU A 359 16.01 13.60 -14.10
C GLU A 359 16.14 14.64 -15.24
N LYS A 360 15.10 14.85 -16.05
CA LYS A 360 15.07 15.95 -17.03
C LYS A 360 15.02 17.35 -16.39
N GLY A 361 14.77 17.42 -15.08
CA GLY A 361 14.48 18.66 -14.37
C GLY A 361 12.98 18.88 -14.24
N TRP A 362 12.41 18.36 -13.16
CA TRP A 362 10.96 18.37 -12.93
C TRP A 362 10.27 19.75 -12.96
N PRO A 363 10.89 20.89 -12.62
CA PRO A 363 10.19 22.18 -12.68
C PRO A 363 9.91 22.62 -14.13
N GLU A 364 10.84 22.41 -15.03
CA GLU A 364 10.76 22.77 -16.46
C GLU A 364 9.91 21.76 -17.22
N HIS A 365 9.87 20.49 -16.76
CA HIS A 365 9.10 19.39 -17.31
C HIS A 365 7.93 18.98 -16.40
N PHE A 366 7.28 19.94 -15.78
CA PHE A 366 6.32 19.72 -14.71
C PHE A 366 5.11 18.90 -15.15
N HIS A 367 4.52 19.20 -16.31
CA HIS A 367 3.32 18.50 -16.77
C HIS A 367 3.64 17.07 -17.24
N GLU A 368 4.81 16.87 -17.88
CA GLU A 368 5.31 15.52 -18.18
C GLU A 368 5.56 14.76 -16.88
N TRP A 369 6.18 15.39 -15.88
CA TRP A 369 6.41 14.84 -14.57
C TRP A 369 5.11 14.47 -13.85
N ASP A 370 4.14 15.39 -13.77
CA ASP A 370 2.85 15.18 -13.10
C ASP A 370 2.01 14.07 -13.74
N THR A 371 2.34 13.65 -14.97
CA THR A 371 1.68 12.49 -15.62
C THR A 371 2.15 11.16 -15.04
N VAL A 372 3.40 11.05 -14.58
CA VAL A 372 4.05 9.78 -14.23
C VAL A 372 4.58 9.72 -12.78
N GLY A 373 4.61 10.83 -12.09
CA GLY A 373 5.07 10.97 -10.71
C GLY A 373 4.41 12.14 -10.02
N SER A 374 4.55 12.24 -8.70
CA SER A 374 3.85 13.29 -7.94
C SER A 374 4.57 13.73 -6.67
N ASP A 375 5.74 13.16 -6.37
CA ASP A 375 6.51 13.48 -5.16
C ASP A 375 8.02 13.23 -5.39
N ARG A 376 8.83 13.43 -4.40
CA ARG A 376 10.30 13.36 -4.44
C ARG A 376 10.82 11.91 -4.45
N PRO A 377 12.08 11.67 -4.83
CA PRO A 377 12.70 10.34 -4.83
C PRO A 377 12.63 9.60 -3.49
N TYR A 378 12.68 10.30 -2.35
CA TYR A 378 12.54 9.66 -1.03
C TYR A 378 11.12 9.16 -0.73
N HIS A 379 10.11 9.58 -1.51
CA HIS A 379 8.78 9.02 -1.56
C HIS A 379 8.54 8.20 -2.84
N TYR A 380 9.61 7.56 -3.36
CA TYR A 380 9.55 6.75 -4.59
C TYR A 380 8.87 7.48 -5.75
N LEU A 381 9.17 8.77 -5.87
CA LEU A 381 8.67 9.69 -6.91
C LEU A 381 7.15 9.92 -6.84
N GLY A 382 6.46 9.50 -5.78
CA GLY A 382 5.01 9.49 -5.76
C GLY A 382 4.43 8.73 -6.96
N SER A 383 5.04 7.60 -7.33
CA SER A 383 4.62 6.77 -8.45
C SER A 383 3.54 5.77 -8.02
N GLY A 384 2.35 5.89 -8.61
CA GLY A 384 1.25 4.94 -8.38
C GLY A 384 1.61 3.53 -8.82
N ALA A 385 2.37 3.39 -9.92
CA ALA A 385 2.88 2.10 -10.38
C ALA A 385 3.77 1.44 -9.33
N PHE A 386 4.65 2.21 -8.67
CA PHE A 386 5.49 1.70 -7.59
C PHE A 386 4.66 1.16 -6.42
N PHE A 387 3.73 1.96 -5.90
CA PHE A 387 2.94 1.55 -4.73
C PHE A 387 2.00 0.37 -5.01
N VAL A 388 1.48 0.27 -6.23
CA VAL A 388 0.69 -0.91 -6.66
C VAL A 388 1.56 -2.16 -6.70
N ARG A 389 2.74 -2.11 -7.34
CA ARG A 389 3.68 -3.24 -7.40
C ARG A 389 4.14 -3.67 -6.01
N LEU A 390 4.57 -2.71 -5.19
CA LEU A 390 5.03 -2.98 -3.82
C LEU A 390 3.93 -3.58 -2.95
N GLY A 391 2.70 -3.04 -3.04
CA GLY A 391 1.56 -3.60 -2.31
C GLY A 391 1.27 -5.04 -2.70
N ALA A 392 1.31 -5.35 -3.99
CA ALA A 392 1.17 -6.73 -4.48
C ALA A 392 2.33 -7.63 -4.00
N ALA A 393 3.57 -7.14 -4.00
CA ALA A 393 4.72 -7.87 -3.48
C ALA A 393 4.59 -8.15 -1.96
N PHE A 394 4.05 -7.21 -1.20
CA PHE A 394 3.73 -7.43 0.21
C PHE A 394 2.65 -8.52 0.38
N ALA A 395 1.63 -8.55 -0.48
CA ALA A 395 0.59 -9.57 -0.44
C ALA A 395 1.13 -10.96 -0.82
N GLU A 396 2.01 -11.06 -1.81
CA GLU A 396 2.69 -12.31 -2.18
C GLU A 396 3.55 -12.84 -1.02
N ALA A 397 4.34 -11.96 -0.40
CA ALA A 397 5.18 -12.30 0.75
C ALA A 397 4.34 -12.71 1.99
N MET A 398 3.22 -12.02 2.22
CA MET A 398 2.28 -12.31 3.31
C MET A 398 1.67 -13.71 3.14
N GLU A 399 1.17 -14.03 1.94
CA GLU A 399 0.65 -15.35 1.62
C GLU A 399 1.69 -16.45 1.87
N GLY A 400 2.95 -16.21 1.45
CA GLY A 400 4.06 -17.13 1.72
C GLY A 400 4.28 -17.37 3.22
N CYS A 401 4.18 -16.33 4.06
CA CYS A 401 4.31 -16.47 5.51
C CYS A 401 3.08 -17.13 6.17
N MET A 402 1.87 -16.94 5.62
CA MET A 402 0.65 -17.57 6.13
C MET A 402 0.63 -19.09 5.90
N ASN A 403 1.24 -19.56 4.81
CA ASN A 403 1.23 -20.97 4.40
C ASN A 403 2.37 -21.81 5.01
N ASN A 404 3.29 -21.22 5.76
CA ASN A 404 4.38 -21.92 6.48
C ASN A 404 3.96 -22.28 7.89
#